data_33f1beb44e77fedccdc17caae85258e4
#
_entry.id   33f1beb44e77fedccdc17caae85258e4
#
_cell.length_a   1.000
_cell.length_b   1.000
_cell.length_c   1.000
_cell.angle_alpha   90.00
_cell.angle_beta   90.00
_cell.angle_gamma   90.00
#
_symmetry.space_group_name_H-M   'P 1'
#
loop_
_entity.id
_entity.type
_entity.pdbx_description
1 polymer ?
#
loop_
_entity_poly.entity_id
_entity_poly.type
_entity_poly.pdbx_seq_one_letter_code
_entity_poly.pdbx_strand_id
1 'polypeptide(L)'
;MDRDLSGERKCNSMTQVASYLTGCKLSMINILESKIQQCKSSFGFNMIENTVIKEMPREISVCQYTLENPSQPLVIEDLWEDERTKNMSKMKGGPPFRFYAGSPLMSSRGYSVGTICVLDPSPKTLSHQQIDGLRLLSDQVVEMLEGDAGRTMVGKDEKRDEGSQKIEGQYYSSVTILFADFVGFTKMVENTEPGDLLETLNTFFSGFEKIIQKNNVLKVKTIGDCFMCVGGIPGQHKSHAHDVCAAAKDMLQFVDGTNIQQEAMGRPRWELRIGIHSGPMIAGNSGDSFDIWGDAVNIAARMESSGETGKIHITEKTADYLEGQGKLTPRGDIDLKNKGTWSTFFLEDLS
;
A
#
# COMPACT_ATOMS: atom_id res chain seq x y z
N MET A 1 8.67 15.19 -16.91
CA MET A 1 8.73 15.60 -15.48
C MET A 1 7.60 14.83 -14.77
N ASP A 2 7.71 13.49 -14.77
CA ASP A 2 6.71 12.59 -14.23
C ASP A 2 7.08 12.31 -12.78
N ARG A 3 6.21 12.79 -11.87
CA ARG A 3 6.35 12.53 -10.43
C ARG A 3 6.04 11.07 -10.17
N ASP A 4 6.82 10.45 -9.31
CA ASP A 4 6.59 9.12 -8.74
C ASP A 4 5.21 9.07 -8.03
N LEU A 5 4.19 8.71 -8.79
CA LEU A 5 2.80 8.58 -8.31
C LEU A 5 2.57 7.29 -7.50
N SER A 6 3.53 6.35 -7.50
CA SER A 6 3.36 5.04 -6.83
C SER A 6 3.79 5.08 -5.36
N GLY A 7 4.92 5.70 -5.06
CA GLY A 7 5.37 5.97 -3.70
C GLY A 7 4.42 6.93 -2.96
N GLU A 8 3.94 7.97 -3.64
CA GLU A 8 2.93 8.89 -3.10
C GLU A 8 1.62 8.18 -2.71
N ARG A 9 1.13 7.24 -3.53
CA ARG A 9 -0.13 6.52 -3.21
C ARG A 9 -0.01 5.57 -2.03
N LYS A 10 1.11 4.85 -1.91
CA LYS A 10 1.37 3.96 -0.76
C LYS A 10 1.46 4.77 0.53
N CYS A 11 2.23 5.85 0.53
CA CYS A 11 2.32 6.76 1.66
C CYS A 11 0.95 7.37 2.01
N ASN A 12 0.09 7.67 1.02
CA ASN A 12 -1.25 8.23 1.24
C ASN A 12 -2.17 7.28 2.01
N SER A 13 -2.11 5.97 1.73
CA SER A 13 -2.86 4.98 2.50
C SER A 13 -2.39 4.90 3.95
N MET A 14 -1.07 4.94 4.19
CA MET A 14 -0.51 4.89 5.54
C MET A 14 -0.85 6.14 6.35
N THR A 15 -0.85 7.32 5.73
CA THR A 15 -1.31 8.55 6.41
C THR A 15 -2.80 8.48 6.74
N GLN A 16 -3.63 7.95 5.84
CA GLN A 16 -5.06 7.76 6.11
C GLN A 16 -5.30 6.79 7.26
N VAL A 17 -4.61 5.65 7.29
CA VAL A 17 -4.69 4.67 8.39
C VAL A 17 -4.22 5.31 9.70
N ALA A 18 -3.13 6.07 9.71
CA ALA A 18 -2.65 6.76 10.92
C ALA A 18 -3.69 7.74 11.49
N SER A 19 -4.37 8.49 10.62
CA SER A 19 -5.46 9.40 11.02
C SER A 19 -6.63 8.64 11.63
N TYR A 20 -7.11 7.58 11.01
CA TYR A 20 -8.22 6.78 11.52
C TYR A 20 -7.87 6.05 12.83
N LEU A 21 -6.69 5.44 12.89
CA LEU A 21 -6.17 4.76 14.06
C LEU A 21 -6.19 5.63 15.32
N THR A 22 -5.74 6.87 15.18
CA THR A 22 -5.60 7.80 16.30
C THR A 22 -6.83 8.69 16.52
N GLY A 23 -7.78 8.68 15.58
CA GLY A 23 -8.89 9.62 15.54
C GLY A 23 -8.46 11.08 15.36
N CYS A 24 -7.23 11.30 14.89
CA CYS A 24 -6.71 12.64 14.58
C CYS A 24 -7.15 13.05 13.18
N LYS A 25 -7.42 14.35 13.00
CA LYS A 25 -7.91 14.88 11.71
C LYS A 25 -6.87 14.88 10.61
N LEU A 26 -5.60 14.93 10.97
CA LEU A 26 -4.49 15.17 10.05
C LEU A 26 -3.37 14.15 10.30
N SER A 27 -2.69 13.75 9.25
CA SER A 27 -1.50 12.89 9.34
C SER A 27 -0.53 13.15 8.21
N MET A 28 0.75 12.87 8.44
CA MET A 28 1.84 13.10 7.49
C MET A 28 2.92 12.03 7.61
N ILE A 29 3.57 11.76 6.48
CA ILE A 29 4.87 11.08 6.42
C ILE A 29 5.89 12.11 5.95
N ASN A 30 6.90 12.35 6.77
CA ASN A 30 7.92 13.36 6.54
C ASN A 30 9.30 12.73 6.53
N ILE A 31 10.14 13.16 5.58
CA ILE A 31 11.58 12.91 5.60
C ILE A 31 12.27 14.17 6.12
N LEU A 32 13.16 14.00 7.08
CA LEU A 32 13.88 15.09 7.69
C LEU A 32 15.35 15.08 7.25
N GLU A 33 15.71 16.04 6.44
CA GLU A 33 17.09 16.33 6.08
C GLU A 33 17.75 17.28 7.10
N SER A 34 19.01 17.64 6.87
CA SER A 34 19.76 18.50 7.80
C SER A 34 19.12 19.87 8.04
N LYS A 35 18.51 20.47 7.02
CA LYS A 35 17.93 21.83 7.07
C LYS A 35 16.44 21.89 6.76
N ILE A 36 15.91 20.90 6.06
CA ILE A 36 14.53 20.90 5.58
C ILE A 36 13.79 19.64 5.99
N GLN A 37 12.50 19.76 6.11
CA GLN A 37 11.56 18.66 6.17
C GLN A 37 10.81 18.58 4.84
N GLN A 38 10.76 17.41 4.23
CA GLN A 38 9.95 17.14 3.04
C GLN A 38 8.76 16.26 3.40
N CYS A 39 7.56 16.70 3.09
CA CYS A 39 6.36 15.88 3.21
C CYS A 39 6.25 14.94 2.01
N LYS A 40 6.29 13.64 2.27
CA LYS A 40 6.10 12.60 1.24
C LYS A 40 4.63 12.26 1.04
N SER A 41 3.83 12.36 2.09
CA SER A 41 2.40 12.13 2.06
C SER A 41 1.70 12.88 3.18
N SER A 42 0.45 13.27 2.95
CA SER A 42 -0.40 13.92 3.93
C SER A 42 -1.87 13.54 3.74
N PHE A 43 -2.62 13.48 4.83
CA PHE A 43 -4.05 13.24 4.83
C PHE A 43 -4.77 14.27 5.70
N GLY A 44 -5.96 14.70 5.26
CA GLY A 44 -6.82 15.64 6.00
C GLY A 44 -6.55 17.13 5.70
N PHE A 45 -5.47 17.47 5.00
CA PHE A 45 -5.12 18.85 4.63
C PHE A 45 -5.86 19.31 3.36
N ASN A 46 -6.22 20.58 3.30
CA ASN A 46 -6.75 21.17 2.08
C ASN A 46 -5.63 21.48 1.05
N MET A 47 -6.00 21.88 -0.18
CA MET A 47 -5.03 22.12 -1.27
C MET A 47 -3.98 23.21 -0.95
N ILE A 48 -4.39 24.27 -0.24
CA ILE A 48 -3.49 25.37 0.12
C ILE A 48 -2.51 24.92 1.20
N GLU A 49 -3.02 24.26 2.24
CA GLU A 49 -2.21 23.68 3.32
C GLU A 49 -1.20 22.67 2.78
N ASN A 50 -1.62 21.77 1.89
CA ASN A 50 -0.75 20.79 1.23
C ASN A 50 0.42 21.45 0.48
N THR A 51 0.23 22.63 -0.09
CA THR A 51 1.31 23.36 -0.77
C THR A 51 2.34 23.88 0.23
N VAL A 52 1.88 24.39 1.37
CA VAL A 52 2.74 24.97 2.42
C VAL A 52 3.54 23.90 3.16
N ILE A 53 2.91 22.75 3.45
CA ILE A 53 3.57 21.67 4.23
C ILE A 53 4.51 20.79 3.40
N LYS A 54 4.49 20.93 2.08
CA LYS A 54 5.28 20.09 1.16
C LYS A 54 6.77 20.13 1.45
N GLU A 55 7.27 21.30 1.79
CA GLU A 55 8.64 21.54 2.21
C GLU A 55 8.65 22.68 3.22
N MET A 56 9.33 22.48 4.35
CA MET A 56 9.45 23.49 5.39
C MET A 56 10.83 23.43 6.06
N PRO A 57 11.32 24.55 6.62
CA PRO A 57 12.53 24.55 7.43
C PRO A 57 12.38 23.56 8.62
N ARG A 58 13.42 22.75 8.85
CA ARG A 58 13.42 21.76 9.95
C ARG A 58 13.24 22.41 11.31
N GLU A 59 13.79 23.60 11.50
CA GLU A 59 13.76 24.35 12.78
C GLU A 59 12.35 24.74 13.25
N ILE A 60 11.38 24.84 12.32
CA ILE A 60 9.97 25.11 12.66
C ILE A 60 9.10 23.85 12.62
N SER A 61 9.68 22.68 12.41
CA SER A 61 8.98 21.40 12.40
C SER A 61 8.95 20.75 13.78
N VAL A 62 7.78 20.34 14.24
CA VAL A 62 7.64 19.56 15.49
C VAL A 62 8.28 18.17 15.35
N CYS A 63 8.35 17.63 14.13
CA CYS A 63 8.91 16.31 13.85
C CYS A 63 10.39 16.19 14.26
N GLN A 64 11.15 17.29 14.34
CA GLN A 64 12.54 17.26 14.81
C GLN A 64 12.67 16.69 16.21
N TYR A 65 11.71 16.98 17.11
CA TYR A 65 11.73 16.50 18.49
C TYR A 65 11.45 14.98 18.58
N THR A 66 10.73 14.42 17.62
CA THR A 66 10.57 12.95 17.54
C THR A 66 11.90 12.27 17.27
N LEU A 67 12.79 12.90 16.51
CA LEU A 67 14.11 12.34 16.16
C LEU A 67 15.16 12.51 17.24
N GLU A 68 14.92 13.33 18.27
CA GLU A 68 15.83 13.48 19.42
C GLU A 68 15.87 12.22 20.29
N ASN A 69 14.75 11.48 20.36
CA ASN A 69 14.69 10.18 21.03
C ASN A 69 14.00 9.14 20.12
N PRO A 70 14.73 8.56 19.16
CA PRO A 70 14.16 7.70 18.14
C PRO A 70 13.80 6.29 18.64
N SER A 71 13.96 6.00 19.93
CA SER A 71 13.60 4.70 20.50
C SER A 71 12.10 4.50 20.75
N GLN A 72 11.33 5.59 20.75
CA GLN A 72 9.89 5.56 21.06
C GLN A 72 9.14 6.71 20.36
N PRO A 73 7.83 6.52 20.10
CA PRO A 73 6.98 7.60 19.63
C PRO A 73 6.95 8.79 20.60
N LEU A 74 6.91 10.00 20.06
CA LEU A 74 6.71 11.23 20.81
C LEU A 74 5.23 11.60 20.79
N VAL A 75 4.65 11.84 21.96
CA VAL A 75 3.28 12.37 22.10
C VAL A 75 3.36 13.73 22.82
N ILE A 76 2.75 14.75 22.24
CA ILE A 76 2.59 16.08 22.80
C ILE A 76 1.08 16.38 22.82
N GLU A 77 0.48 16.29 24.01
CA GLU A 77 -0.96 16.42 24.19
C GLU A 77 -1.48 17.83 23.89
N ASP A 78 -0.67 18.85 24.17
CA ASP A 78 -0.93 20.23 23.78
C ASP A 78 0.36 20.97 23.41
N LEU A 79 0.52 21.25 22.12
CA LEU A 79 1.68 21.97 21.56
C LEU A 79 1.83 23.40 22.10
N TRP A 80 0.77 23.99 22.65
CA TRP A 80 0.79 25.35 23.19
C TRP A 80 1.28 25.39 24.63
N GLU A 81 1.23 24.28 25.34
CA GLU A 81 1.67 24.16 26.73
C GLU A 81 3.04 23.46 26.87
N ASP A 82 3.46 22.66 25.87
CA ASP A 82 4.73 21.94 25.92
C ASP A 82 5.93 22.89 25.78
N GLU A 83 6.91 22.74 26.65
CA GLU A 83 8.09 23.60 26.73
C GLU A 83 8.90 23.68 25.42
N ARG A 84 8.89 22.60 24.62
CA ARG A 84 9.61 22.51 23.34
C ARG A 84 8.92 23.29 22.22
N THR A 85 7.60 23.40 22.27
CA THR A 85 6.78 23.85 21.15
C THR A 85 5.95 25.10 21.41
N LYS A 86 5.76 25.50 22.69
CA LYS A 86 4.94 26.66 23.07
C LYS A 86 5.36 27.98 22.41
N ASN A 87 6.63 28.14 22.06
CA ASN A 87 7.12 29.31 21.35
C ASN A 87 6.91 29.22 19.83
N MET A 88 6.82 28.02 19.27
CA MET A 88 6.54 27.80 17.84
C MET A 88 5.09 28.21 17.48
N SER A 89 4.15 27.96 18.36
CA SER A 89 2.74 28.37 18.19
C SER A 89 2.53 29.87 18.14
N LYS A 90 3.46 30.64 18.76
CA LYS A 90 3.44 32.11 18.81
C LYS A 90 4.12 32.75 17.61
N MET A 91 4.87 32.01 16.80
CA MET A 91 5.51 32.52 15.60
C MET A 91 4.45 32.79 14.51
N LYS A 92 4.63 33.88 13.76
CA LYS A 92 3.78 34.17 12.60
C LYS A 92 3.94 33.05 11.58
N GLY A 93 2.88 32.25 11.39
CA GLY A 93 2.92 31.02 10.57
C GLY A 93 3.25 29.74 11.34
N GLY A 94 3.25 29.78 12.66
CA GLY A 94 3.34 28.56 13.48
C GLY A 94 2.19 27.60 13.25
N PRO A 95 2.35 26.32 13.64
CA PRO A 95 1.38 25.28 13.33
C PRO A 95 0.01 25.59 13.95
N PRO A 96 -1.10 25.50 13.18
CA PRO A 96 -2.45 25.74 13.68
C PRO A 96 -2.99 24.56 14.50
N PHE A 97 -2.12 23.67 14.96
CA PHE A 97 -2.45 22.44 15.66
C PHE A 97 -2.12 22.56 17.14
N ARG A 98 -2.89 21.82 17.96
CA ARG A 98 -2.66 21.72 19.40
C ARG A 98 -2.16 20.35 19.84
N PHE A 99 -2.40 19.30 19.07
CA PHE A 99 -1.94 17.95 19.36
C PHE A 99 -0.94 17.48 18.31
N TYR A 100 0.05 16.71 18.75
CA TYR A 100 1.01 16.02 17.91
C TYR A 100 1.35 14.65 18.50
N ALA A 101 1.34 13.62 17.65
CA ALA A 101 2.02 12.37 17.96
C ALA A 101 2.79 11.91 16.72
N GLY A 102 4.05 11.51 16.91
CA GLY A 102 4.92 11.08 15.82
C GLY A 102 5.74 9.86 16.21
N SER A 103 5.83 8.90 15.29
CA SER A 103 6.73 7.76 15.38
C SER A 103 7.91 7.95 14.44
N PRO A 104 9.15 7.71 14.89
CA PRO A 104 10.33 7.84 14.06
C PRO A 104 10.37 6.74 13.00
N LEU A 105 10.81 7.07 11.79
CA LEU A 105 11.10 6.14 10.71
C LEU A 105 12.56 5.69 10.85
N MET A 106 12.74 4.48 11.39
CA MET A 106 14.07 3.92 11.68
C MET A 106 14.53 3.04 10.53
N SER A 107 15.56 3.45 9.81
CA SER A 107 16.15 2.62 8.75
C SER A 107 16.71 1.31 9.30
N SER A 108 16.83 0.30 8.45
CA SER A 108 17.47 -1.00 8.76
C SER A 108 18.92 -0.86 9.27
N ARG A 109 19.54 0.29 8.99
CA ARG A 109 20.90 0.66 9.46
C ARG A 109 20.88 1.38 10.81
N GLY A 110 19.73 1.54 11.44
CA GLY A 110 19.57 2.19 12.75
C GLY A 110 19.58 3.72 12.70
N TYR A 111 19.40 4.34 11.54
CA TYR A 111 19.30 5.80 11.40
C TYR A 111 17.83 6.23 11.33
N SER A 112 17.51 7.31 12.02
CA SER A 112 16.21 7.96 11.93
C SER A 112 16.18 8.87 10.70
N VAL A 113 15.34 8.54 9.72
CA VAL A 113 15.26 9.25 8.42
C VAL A 113 14.08 10.20 8.33
N GLY A 114 13.10 10.07 9.24
CA GLY A 114 11.88 10.87 9.20
C GLY A 114 10.87 10.46 10.25
N THR A 115 9.61 10.80 10.02
CA THR A 115 8.49 10.49 10.92
C THR A 115 7.24 10.16 10.16
N ILE A 116 6.42 9.23 10.70
CA ILE A 116 4.97 9.26 10.48
C ILE A 116 4.34 9.97 11.67
N CYS A 117 3.51 10.96 11.44
CA CYS A 117 2.91 11.73 12.51
C CYS A 117 1.43 12.04 12.25
N VAL A 118 0.71 12.29 13.34
CA VAL A 118 -0.67 12.72 13.37
C VAL A 118 -0.81 14.02 14.14
N LEU A 119 -1.76 14.85 13.73
CA LEU A 119 -2.00 16.17 14.29
C LEU A 119 -3.50 16.41 14.47
N ASP A 120 -3.85 17.22 15.44
CA ASP A 120 -5.23 17.64 15.65
C ASP A 120 -5.29 19.12 16.08
N PRO A 121 -6.30 19.88 15.63
CA PRO A 121 -6.51 21.27 16.08
C PRO A 121 -6.81 21.40 17.57
N SER A 122 -7.22 20.32 18.21
CA SER A 122 -7.56 20.27 19.65
C SER A 122 -6.56 19.42 20.42
N PRO A 123 -6.31 19.71 21.72
CA PRO A 123 -5.53 18.81 22.57
C PRO A 123 -6.15 17.42 22.62
N LYS A 124 -5.29 16.39 22.67
CA LYS A 124 -5.70 14.98 22.72
C LYS A 124 -4.77 14.16 23.58
N THR A 125 -5.26 13.01 24.01
CA THR A 125 -4.47 11.91 24.55
C THR A 125 -4.63 10.69 23.64
N LEU A 126 -3.59 9.88 23.52
CA LEU A 126 -3.66 8.59 22.83
C LEU A 126 -3.58 7.46 23.86
N SER A 127 -4.31 6.37 23.61
CA SER A 127 -4.13 5.13 24.34
C SER A 127 -2.80 4.47 23.98
N HIS A 128 -2.32 3.57 24.83
CA HIS A 128 -1.12 2.77 24.53
C HIS A 128 -1.26 2.01 23.21
N GLN A 129 -2.42 1.46 22.91
CA GLN A 129 -2.71 0.74 21.67
C GLN A 129 -2.58 1.65 20.44
N GLN A 130 -3.05 2.90 20.52
CA GLN A 130 -2.91 3.87 19.42
C GLN A 130 -1.44 4.28 19.20
N ILE A 131 -0.68 4.42 20.27
CA ILE A 131 0.76 4.71 20.19
C ILE A 131 1.53 3.52 19.59
N ASP A 132 1.25 2.30 20.04
CA ASP A 132 1.84 1.08 19.49
C ASP A 132 1.47 0.89 18.01
N GLY A 133 0.22 1.15 17.65
CA GLY A 133 -0.23 1.12 16.26
C GLY A 133 0.50 2.14 15.37
N LEU A 134 0.74 3.35 15.87
CA LEU A 134 1.52 4.37 15.15
C LEU A 134 2.98 3.92 14.95
N ARG A 135 3.55 3.20 15.93
CA ARG A 135 4.87 2.60 15.82
C ARG A 135 4.91 1.50 14.76
N LEU A 136 3.93 0.58 14.77
CA LEU A 136 3.84 -0.47 13.75
C LEU A 136 3.68 0.11 12.34
N LEU A 137 2.92 1.20 12.20
CA LEU A 137 2.83 1.92 10.92
C LEU A 137 4.17 2.52 10.50
N SER A 138 4.99 3.03 11.44
CA SER A 138 6.31 3.56 11.11
C SER A 138 7.24 2.47 10.57
N ASP A 139 7.20 1.26 11.13
CA ASP A 139 7.98 0.13 10.65
C ASP A 139 7.55 -0.26 9.22
N GLN A 140 6.26 -0.29 8.93
CA GLN A 140 5.74 -0.55 7.59
C GLN A 140 6.12 0.55 6.57
N VAL A 141 6.09 1.82 6.97
CA VAL A 141 6.55 2.93 6.12
C VAL A 141 8.04 2.78 5.79
N VAL A 142 8.85 2.38 6.77
CA VAL A 142 10.29 2.15 6.57
C VAL A 142 10.52 1.00 5.61
N GLU A 143 9.86 -0.13 5.80
CA GLU A 143 9.94 -1.28 4.87
C GLU A 143 9.57 -0.87 3.44
N MET A 144 8.54 -0.04 3.29
CA MET A 144 8.16 0.53 1.99
C MET A 144 9.26 1.41 1.40
N LEU A 145 9.77 2.36 2.20
CA LEU A 145 10.78 3.32 1.76
C LEU A 145 12.14 2.65 1.50
N GLU A 146 12.51 1.64 2.29
CA GLU A 146 13.76 0.88 2.11
C GLU A 146 13.62 -0.21 1.07
N GLY A 147 12.46 -0.84 0.93
CA GLY A 147 12.15 -1.70 -0.20
C GLY A 147 12.28 -0.93 -1.51
N ASP A 148 11.93 0.33 -1.50
CA ASP A 148 12.17 1.27 -2.59
C ASP A 148 13.66 1.75 -2.63
N ALA A 149 14.33 2.00 -1.49
CA ALA A 149 15.69 2.52 -1.37
C ALA A 149 16.80 1.44 -1.29
N GLY A 150 16.51 0.26 -0.76
CA GLY A 150 17.46 -0.87 -0.71
C GLY A 150 17.86 -1.37 -2.09
N ARG A 151 17.11 -0.96 -3.12
CA ARG A 151 17.48 -1.13 -4.52
C ARG A 151 18.47 -0.09 -5.03
N THR A 152 18.72 1.03 -4.31
CA THR A 152 19.61 2.13 -4.75
C THR A 152 21.05 1.99 -4.26
N MET A 153 21.37 1.17 -3.26
CA MET A 153 22.66 1.18 -2.58
C MET A 153 23.43 -0.15 -2.64
N VAL A 154 23.13 -1.05 -3.57
CA VAL A 154 23.98 -2.23 -3.84
C VAL A 154 24.62 -2.09 -5.22
N GLY A 155 25.57 -1.20 -5.28
CA GLY A 155 26.47 -1.03 -6.39
C GLY A 155 27.89 -0.81 -5.91
N LYS A 156 28.53 -1.82 -5.30
CA LYS A 156 29.93 -2.24 -5.42
C LYS A 156 30.28 -3.24 -4.30
N ASP A 157 30.73 -4.40 -4.80
CA ASP A 157 31.43 -5.48 -4.10
C ASP A 157 30.60 -6.35 -3.13
N GLU A 158 29.99 -7.41 -3.63
CA GLU A 158 30.45 -8.79 -3.48
C GLU A 158 29.50 -9.76 -4.21
N LYS A 159 30.08 -10.70 -4.93
CA LYS A 159 29.42 -11.78 -5.66
C LYS A 159 28.51 -12.59 -4.72
N ARG A 160 27.23 -12.57 -4.94
CA ARG A 160 26.35 -13.72 -4.73
C ARG A 160 25.47 -13.90 -5.94
N ASP A 161 25.68 -15.01 -6.59
CA ASP A 161 24.87 -15.60 -7.65
C ASP A 161 23.42 -15.73 -7.21
N GLU A 162 22.56 -15.42 -8.11
CA GLU A 162 21.31 -15.98 -8.55
C GLU A 162 20.24 -14.93 -8.86
N GLY A 163 20.12 -14.57 -10.13
CA GLY A 163 18.85 -14.55 -10.85
C GLY A 163 17.92 -13.34 -10.74
N SER A 164 18.26 -12.19 -10.14
CA SER A 164 17.44 -10.98 -10.31
C SER A 164 17.79 -10.25 -11.60
N GLN A 165 17.14 -10.60 -12.69
CA GLN A 165 17.23 -9.84 -13.94
C GLN A 165 16.63 -8.44 -13.72
N LYS A 166 17.47 -7.40 -13.85
CA LYS A 166 17.06 -6.00 -13.94
C LYS A 166 16.14 -5.85 -15.14
N ILE A 167 14.86 -5.55 -14.90
CA ILE A 167 13.91 -5.29 -15.99
C ILE A 167 14.00 -3.81 -16.32
N GLU A 168 14.79 -3.47 -17.34
CA GLU A 168 14.81 -2.13 -17.94
C GLU A 168 13.62 -2.02 -18.89
N GLY A 169 12.71 -1.03 -18.68
CA GLY A 169 11.56 -0.63 -19.48
C GLY A 169 11.22 -1.53 -20.67
N GLN A 170 10.67 -2.72 -20.43
CA GLN A 170 10.41 -3.72 -21.46
C GLN A 170 8.91 -3.78 -21.80
N TYR A 171 8.61 -3.83 -23.10
CA TYR A 171 7.27 -4.10 -23.59
C TYR A 171 6.99 -5.61 -23.59
N TYR A 172 5.83 -5.97 -23.02
CA TYR A 172 5.29 -7.33 -23.03
C TYR A 172 3.99 -7.33 -23.81
N SER A 173 3.91 -8.15 -24.86
CA SER A 173 2.74 -8.23 -25.74
C SER A 173 1.55 -8.94 -25.10
N SER A 174 1.81 -9.80 -24.11
CA SER A 174 0.79 -10.54 -23.37
C SER A 174 1.28 -10.89 -21.97
N VAL A 175 0.54 -10.43 -20.98
CA VAL A 175 0.69 -10.77 -19.57
C VAL A 175 -0.69 -10.86 -18.93
N THR A 176 -0.79 -11.40 -17.73
CA THR A 176 -2.04 -11.37 -16.94
C THR A 176 -1.81 -10.66 -15.64
N ILE A 177 -2.66 -9.68 -15.37
CA ILE A 177 -2.58 -8.78 -14.22
C ILE A 177 -3.75 -9.07 -13.29
N LEU A 178 -3.47 -9.14 -11.98
CA LEU A 178 -4.44 -9.36 -10.92
C LEU A 178 -4.42 -8.21 -9.92
N PHE A 179 -5.60 -7.75 -9.57
CA PHE A 179 -5.87 -6.91 -8.41
C PHE A 179 -6.75 -7.67 -7.42
N ALA A 180 -6.36 -7.70 -6.16
CA ALA A 180 -7.12 -8.29 -5.06
C ALA A 180 -7.28 -7.25 -3.94
N ASP A 181 -8.52 -6.91 -3.59
CA ASP A 181 -8.87 -5.82 -2.70
C ASP A 181 -9.83 -6.28 -1.60
N PHE A 182 -9.64 -5.80 -0.36
CA PHE A 182 -10.52 -6.16 0.74
C PHE A 182 -11.76 -5.28 0.78
N VAL A 183 -12.93 -5.93 0.71
CA VAL A 183 -14.21 -5.24 0.67
C VAL A 183 -14.54 -4.59 2.03
N GLY A 184 -14.82 -3.29 2.00
CA GLY A 184 -15.22 -2.56 3.21
C GLY A 184 -14.09 -2.28 4.19
N PHE A 185 -12.84 -2.35 3.75
CA PHE A 185 -11.64 -2.10 4.57
C PHE A 185 -11.74 -0.81 5.40
N THR A 186 -12.20 0.29 4.82
CA THR A 186 -12.40 1.56 5.53
C THR A 186 -13.28 1.42 6.78
N LYS A 187 -14.38 0.64 6.70
CA LYS A 187 -15.25 0.37 7.85
C LYS A 187 -14.60 -0.59 8.85
N MET A 188 -13.77 -1.52 8.39
CA MET A 188 -13.01 -2.40 9.28
C MET A 188 -12.01 -1.62 10.10
N VAL A 189 -11.29 -0.67 9.50
CA VAL A 189 -10.36 0.23 10.20
C VAL A 189 -11.05 0.98 11.35
N GLU A 190 -12.29 1.43 11.14
CA GLU A 190 -13.07 2.15 12.15
C GLU A 190 -13.50 1.26 13.35
N ASN A 191 -13.63 -0.05 13.14
CA ASN A 191 -14.24 -0.98 14.10
C ASN A 191 -13.28 -2.06 14.64
N THR A 192 -12.01 -2.06 14.22
CA THR A 192 -11.03 -3.07 14.60
C THR A 192 -9.89 -2.42 15.39
N GLU A 193 -9.43 -3.10 16.45
CA GLU A 193 -8.24 -2.65 17.17
C GLU A 193 -7.04 -2.60 16.20
N PRO A 194 -6.28 -1.51 16.24
CA PRO A 194 -5.23 -1.26 15.24
C PRO A 194 -4.16 -2.32 15.14
N GLY A 195 -3.76 -2.89 16.28
CA GLY A 195 -2.79 -3.99 16.33
C GLY A 195 -3.32 -5.24 15.61
N ASP A 196 -4.57 -5.61 15.87
CA ASP A 196 -5.25 -6.75 15.24
C ASP A 196 -5.43 -6.54 13.73
N LEU A 197 -5.74 -5.29 13.32
CA LEU A 197 -5.88 -4.92 11.92
C LEU A 197 -4.57 -5.15 11.15
N LEU A 198 -3.45 -4.62 11.67
CA LEU A 198 -2.14 -4.74 11.04
C LEU A 198 -1.62 -6.18 11.06
N GLU A 199 -1.79 -6.90 12.16
CA GLU A 199 -1.43 -8.32 12.25
C GLU A 199 -2.19 -9.14 11.19
N THR A 200 -3.49 -8.86 11.04
CA THR A 200 -4.33 -9.56 10.08
C THR A 200 -3.95 -9.22 8.63
N LEU A 201 -3.71 -7.94 8.32
CA LEU A 201 -3.21 -7.52 6.99
C LEU A 201 -1.87 -8.17 6.66
N ASN A 202 -0.92 -8.16 7.60
CA ASN A 202 0.37 -8.80 7.41
C ASN A 202 0.23 -10.32 7.19
N THR A 203 -0.69 -10.96 7.88
CA THR A 203 -1.01 -12.38 7.69
C THR A 203 -1.49 -12.64 6.27
N PHE A 204 -2.44 -11.84 5.77
CA PHE A 204 -2.96 -11.98 4.41
C PHE A 204 -1.89 -11.70 3.35
N PHE A 205 -1.17 -10.60 3.43
CA PHE A 205 -0.17 -10.26 2.42
C PHE A 205 1.00 -11.24 2.40
N SER A 206 1.48 -11.69 3.55
CA SER A 206 2.50 -12.74 3.63
C SER A 206 2.02 -14.08 3.05
N GLY A 207 0.74 -14.40 3.24
CA GLY A 207 0.10 -15.56 2.61
C GLY A 207 0.00 -15.41 1.10
N PHE A 208 -0.42 -14.25 0.62
CA PHE A 208 -0.50 -13.95 -0.82
C PHE A 208 0.88 -14.00 -1.49
N GLU A 209 1.93 -13.52 -0.85
CA GLU A 209 3.31 -13.61 -1.37
C GLU A 209 3.76 -15.06 -1.56
N LYS A 210 3.46 -15.95 -0.60
CA LYS A 210 3.75 -17.39 -0.73
C LYS A 210 2.94 -18.03 -1.87
N ILE A 211 1.68 -17.64 -2.02
CA ILE A 211 0.79 -18.13 -3.07
C ILE A 211 1.30 -17.74 -4.45
N ILE A 212 1.67 -16.48 -4.66
CA ILE A 212 2.15 -16.02 -5.97
C ILE A 212 3.49 -16.66 -6.33
N GLN A 213 4.39 -16.86 -5.36
CA GLN A 213 5.67 -17.58 -5.59
C GLN A 213 5.43 -19.01 -6.06
N LYS A 214 4.49 -19.74 -5.43
CA LYS A 214 4.10 -21.11 -5.82
C LYS A 214 3.57 -21.18 -7.25
N ASN A 215 2.88 -20.13 -7.69
CA ASN A 215 2.18 -20.08 -8.99
C ASN A 215 2.96 -19.31 -10.09
N ASN A 216 4.27 -19.05 -9.93
CA ASN A 216 5.11 -18.29 -10.88
C ASN A 216 4.56 -16.90 -11.24
N VAL A 217 3.96 -16.24 -10.28
CA VAL A 217 3.41 -14.90 -10.41
C VAL A 217 4.30 -13.92 -9.65
N LEU A 218 4.54 -12.74 -10.22
CA LEU A 218 5.39 -11.72 -9.63
C LEU A 218 4.54 -10.68 -8.88
N LYS A 219 4.90 -10.38 -7.64
CA LYS A 219 4.33 -9.22 -6.92
C LYS A 219 4.76 -7.93 -7.62
N VAL A 220 3.82 -7.06 -7.89
CA VAL A 220 4.10 -5.70 -8.35
C VAL A 220 4.19 -4.76 -7.15
N LYS A 221 3.10 -4.61 -6.42
CA LYS A 221 3.01 -3.76 -5.22
C LYS A 221 1.74 -4.05 -4.43
N THR A 222 1.67 -3.46 -3.24
CA THR A 222 0.41 -3.26 -2.50
C THR A 222 0.00 -1.79 -2.57
N ILE A 223 -1.30 -1.51 -2.66
CA ILE A 223 -1.86 -0.16 -2.71
C ILE A 223 -2.93 -0.08 -1.62
N GLY A 224 -2.53 0.32 -0.40
CA GLY A 224 -3.42 0.18 0.76
C GLY A 224 -3.71 -1.27 1.08
N ASP A 225 -4.99 -1.63 1.06
CA ASP A 225 -5.50 -2.99 1.22
C ASP A 225 -5.57 -3.80 -0.09
N CYS A 226 -5.20 -3.20 -1.21
CA CYS A 226 -5.18 -3.84 -2.51
C CYS A 226 -3.81 -4.47 -2.83
N PHE A 227 -3.80 -5.76 -3.19
CA PHE A 227 -2.61 -6.51 -3.61
C PHE A 227 -2.58 -6.62 -5.14
N MET A 228 -1.45 -6.26 -5.75
CA MET A 228 -1.26 -6.27 -7.20
C MET A 228 -0.14 -7.22 -7.60
N CYS A 229 -0.42 -8.12 -8.54
CA CYS A 229 0.57 -9.04 -9.08
C CYS A 229 0.37 -9.28 -10.59
N VAL A 230 1.38 -9.88 -11.23
CA VAL A 230 1.41 -10.11 -12.69
C VAL A 230 2.08 -11.43 -13.02
N GLY A 231 1.49 -12.17 -13.95
CA GLY A 231 2.06 -13.37 -14.56
C GLY A 231 2.56 -13.10 -15.98
N GLY A 232 3.57 -13.85 -16.42
CA GLY A 232 4.15 -13.73 -17.77
C GLY A 232 5.40 -12.86 -17.84
N ILE A 233 6.00 -12.53 -16.73
CA ILE A 233 7.28 -11.81 -16.63
C ILE A 233 8.20 -12.48 -15.59
N PRO A 234 9.53 -12.37 -15.73
CA PRO A 234 10.29 -11.71 -16.80
C PRO A 234 10.26 -12.45 -18.14
N GLY A 235 9.91 -13.73 -18.16
CA GLY A 235 9.80 -14.53 -19.39
C GLY A 235 8.34 -14.64 -19.85
N GLN A 236 8.07 -14.33 -21.12
CA GLN A 236 6.74 -14.60 -21.69
C GLN A 236 6.51 -16.12 -21.77
N HIS A 237 5.59 -16.64 -20.98
CA HIS A 237 5.16 -18.04 -21.04
C HIS A 237 3.64 -18.12 -21.25
N LYS A 238 3.19 -19.16 -21.95
CA LYS A 238 1.77 -19.28 -22.34
C LYS A 238 0.83 -19.53 -21.18
N SER A 239 1.33 -20.07 -20.06
CA SER A 239 0.53 -20.38 -18.86
C SER A 239 0.22 -19.17 -17.98
N HIS A 240 0.67 -17.96 -18.31
CA HIS A 240 0.53 -16.79 -17.44
C HIS A 240 -0.90 -16.51 -16.96
N ALA A 241 -1.91 -16.76 -17.78
CA ALA A 241 -3.30 -16.58 -17.39
C ALA A 241 -3.77 -17.67 -16.41
N HIS A 242 -3.38 -18.92 -16.68
CA HIS A 242 -3.66 -20.04 -15.79
C HIS A 242 -2.98 -19.85 -14.44
N ASP A 243 -1.70 -19.48 -14.42
CA ASP A 243 -0.92 -19.29 -13.20
C ASP A 243 -1.51 -18.19 -12.31
N VAL A 244 -1.91 -17.06 -12.91
CA VAL A 244 -2.57 -15.97 -12.18
C VAL A 244 -3.95 -16.35 -11.67
N CYS A 245 -4.74 -17.07 -12.47
CA CYS A 245 -6.05 -17.57 -12.05
C CYS A 245 -5.94 -18.63 -10.94
N ALA A 246 -4.94 -19.49 -10.99
CA ALA A 246 -4.64 -20.45 -9.90
C ALA A 246 -4.26 -19.73 -8.61
N ALA A 247 -3.39 -18.71 -8.71
CA ALA A 247 -3.05 -17.86 -7.57
C ALA A 247 -4.29 -17.17 -6.98
N ALA A 248 -5.19 -16.64 -7.81
CA ALA A 248 -6.43 -16.02 -7.37
C ALA A 248 -7.32 -16.98 -6.57
N LYS A 249 -7.47 -18.23 -7.03
CA LYS A 249 -8.21 -19.28 -6.30
C LYS A 249 -7.55 -19.61 -4.96
N ASP A 250 -6.23 -19.83 -4.96
CA ASP A 250 -5.47 -20.10 -3.74
C ASP A 250 -5.63 -18.92 -2.75
N MET A 251 -5.67 -17.66 -3.22
CA MET A 251 -5.89 -16.48 -2.38
C MET A 251 -7.29 -16.49 -1.73
N LEU A 252 -8.35 -16.77 -2.47
CA LEU A 252 -9.71 -16.88 -1.91
C LEU A 252 -9.78 -17.97 -0.85
N GLN A 253 -9.24 -19.16 -1.15
CA GLN A 253 -9.21 -20.28 -0.19
C GLN A 253 -8.41 -19.94 1.06
N PHE A 254 -7.30 -19.24 0.92
CA PHE A 254 -6.48 -18.80 2.05
C PHE A 254 -7.22 -17.78 2.93
N VAL A 255 -7.91 -16.81 2.32
CA VAL A 255 -8.74 -15.84 3.05
C VAL A 255 -9.87 -16.55 3.79
N ASP A 256 -10.57 -17.49 3.17
CA ASP A 256 -11.62 -18.26 3.82
C ASP A 256 -11.09 -19.11 5.00
N GLY A 257 -9.95 -19.76 4.82
CA GLY A 257 -9.30 -20.53 5.88
C GLY A 257 -8.87 -19.64 7.06
N THR A 258 -8.32 -18.46 6.76
CA THR A 258 -7.92 -17.48 7.79
C THR A 258 -9.15 -16.93 8.53
N ASN A 259 -10.25 -16.67 7.82
CA ASN A 259 -11.50 -16.19 8.39
C ASN A 259 -12.07 -17.13 9.44
N ILE A 260 -11.97 -18.45 9.24
CA ILE A 260 -12.40 -19.45 10.25
C ILE A 260 -11.65 -19.24 11.58
N GLN A 261 -10.36 -18.95 11.52
CA GLN A 261 -9.55 -18.67 12.70
C GLN A 261 -9.91 -17.31 13.33
N GLN A 262 -10.11 -16.29 12.52
CA GLN A 262 -10.49 -14.94 12.97
C GLN A 262 -11.86 -14.97 13.68
N GLU A 263 -12.85 -15.64 13.09
CA GLU A 263 -14.18 -15.80 13.68
C GLU A 263 -14.14 -16.55 15.02
N ALA A 264 -13.31 -17.60 15.13
CA ALA A 264 -13.10 -18.33 16.37
C ALA A 264 -12.50 -17.47 17.50
N MET A 265 -11.78 -16.40 17.13
CA MET A 265 -11.22 -15.40 18.06
C MET A 265 -12.16 -14.20 18.28
N GLY A 266 -13.37 -14.23 17.71
CA GLY A 266 -14.32 -13.10 17.79
C GLY A 266 -13.94 -11.89 16.94
N ARG A 267 -13.03 -12.05 15.99
CA ARG A 267 -12.60 -11.01 15.06
C ARG A 267 -13.49 -10.96 13.82
N PRO A 268 -13.61 -9.80 13.13
CA PRO A 268 -14.44 -9.68 11.94
C PRO A 268 -13.92 -10.53 10.77
N ARG A 269 -14.85 -11.00 9.94
CA ARG A 269 -14.55 -11.67 8.69
C ARG A 269 -14.03 -10.66 7.65
N TRP A 270 -13.03 -11.08 6.89
CA TRP A 270 -12.46 -10.31 5.78
C TRP A 270 -12.97 -10.88 4.45
N GLU A 271 -13.38 -10.02 3.58
CA GLU A 271 -13.91 -10.39 2.29
C GLU A 271 -13.04 -9.85 1.17
N LEU A 272 -12.66 -10.73 0.24
CA LEU A 272 -11.77 -10.39 -0.86
C LEU A 272 -12.55 -10.29 -2.18
N ARG A 273 -12.19 -9.33 -3.01
CA ARG A 273 -12.67 -9.16 -4.37
C ARG A 273 -11.47 -9.20 -5.31
N ILE A 274 -11.56 -9.98 -6.41
CA ILE A 274 -10.44 -10.16 -7.33
C ILE A 274 -10.86 -9.81 -8.75
N GLY A 275 -10.05 -9.01 -9.43
CA GLY A 275 -10.18 -8.66 -10.85
C GLY A 275 -8.94 -9.03 -11.64
N ILE A 276 -9.13 -9.66 -12.81
CA ILE A 276 -8.05 -10.13 -13.67
C ILE A 276 -8.28 -9.70 -15.12
N HIS A 277 -7.21 -9.24 -15.75
CA HIS A 277 -7.19 -8.95 -17.18
C HIS A 277 -5.86 -9.35 -17.82
N SER A 278 -5.95 -9.85 -19.06
CA SER A 278 -4.78 -10.20 -19.88
C SER A 278 -4.61 -9.21 -21.03
N GLY A 279 -3.41 -8.71 -21.23
CA GLY A 279 -3.14 -7.76 -22.29
C GLY A 279 -1.70 -7.27 -22.35
N PRO A 280 -1.39 -6.37 -23.29
CA PRO A 280 -0.06 -5.79 -23.42
C PRO A 280 0.20 -4.76 -22.31
N MET A 281 1.45 -4.70 -21.89
CA MET A 281 1.90 -3.70 -20.93
C MET A 281 3.38 -3.37 -21.09
N ILE A 282 3.83 -2.34 -20.40
CA ILE A 282 5.25 -2.02 -20.20
C ILE A 282 5.58 -2.34 -18.74
N ALA A 283 6.65 -3.09 -18.50
CA ALA A 283 7.22 -3.30 -17.19
C ALA A 283 8.59 -2.66 -17.12
N GLY A 284 8.94 -2.12 -15.97
CA GLY A 284 10.25 -1.52 -15.78
C GLY A 284 10.44 -0.95 -14.39
N ASN A 285 11.60 -0.38 -14.16
CA ASN A 285 11.87 0.32 -12.92
C ASN A 285 11.58 1.82 -13.11
N SER A 286 10.74 2.39 -12.25
CA SER A 286 10.58 3.83 -12.09
C SER A 286 11.41 4.26 -10.88
N GLY A 287 12.60 4.77 -11.12
CA GLY A 287 13.61 4.86 -10.08
C GLY A 287 14.03 3.44 -9.65
N ASP A 288 13.92 3.14 -8.35
CA ASP A 288 14.31 1.84 -7.79
C ASP A 288 13.13 0.88 -7.60
N SER A 289 11.90 1.29 -7.93
CA SER A 289 10.71 0.47 -7.80
C SER A 289 10.32 -0.17 -9.12
N PHE A 290 10.14 -1.50 -9.11
CA PHE A 290 9.50 -2.21 -10.20
C PHE A 290 8.02 -1.82 -10.29
N ASP A 291 7.56 -1.46 -11.48
CA ASP A 291 6.16 -1.16 -11.74
C ASP A 291 5.75 -1.59 -13.16
N ILE A 292 4.44 -1.57 -13.41
CA ILE A 292 3.87 -1.91 -14.71
C ILE A 292 2.89 -0.82 -15.18
N TRP A 293 2.89 -0.54 -16.49
CA TRP A 293 2.07 0.48 -17.10
C TRP A 293 1.37 -0.03 -18.34
N GLY A 294 0.20 0.51 -18.59
CA GLY A 294 -0.57 0.24 -19.80
C GLY A 294 -2.07 0.11 -19.54
N ASP A 295 -2.84 0.02 -20.62
CA ASP A 295 -4.28 -0.12 -20.55
C ASP A 295 -4.71 -1.39 -19.82
N ALA A 296 -3.95 -2.47 -19.95
CA ALA A 296 -4.24 -3.73 -19.27
C ALA A 296 -4.27 -3.60 -17.75
N VAL A 297 -3.42 -2.74 -17.17
CA VAL A 297 -3.40 -2.45 -15.72
C VAL A 297 -4.72 -1.80 -15.29
N ASN A 298 -5.17 -0.78 -16.05
CA ASN A 298 -6.40 -0.06 -15.76
C ASN A 298 -7.64 -0.94 -15.90
N ILE A 299 -7.64 -1.85 -16.89
CA ILE A 299 -8.75 -2.78 -17.10
C ILE A 299 -8.81 -3.80 -15.96
N ALA A 300 -7.67 -4.38 -15.55
CA ALA A 300 -7.62 -5.31 -14.42
C ALA A 300 -8.14 -4.66 -13.11
N ALA A 301 -7.73 -3.42 -12.82
CA ALA A 301 -8.24 -2.66 -11.67
C ALA A 301 -9.75 -2.41 -11.74
N ARG A 302 -10.30 -2.23 -12.96
CA ARG A 302 -11.75 -2.09 -13.14
C ARG A 302 -12.50 -3.41 -13.02
N MET A 303 -11.88 -4.54 -13.42
CA MET A 303 -12.45 -5.87 -13.16
C MET A 303 -12.58 -6.09 -11.66
N GLU A 304 -11.57 -5.71 -10.89
CA GLU A 304 -11.62 -5.77 -9.44
C GLU A 304 -12.77 -4.90 -8.90
N SER A 305 -12.77 -3.59 -9.17
CA SER A 305 -13.72 -2.63 -8.58
C SER A 305 -15.18 -2.85 -9.02
N SER A 306 -15.43 -3.50 -10.16
CA SER A 306 -16.75 -3.91 -10.65
C SER A 306 -17.09 -5.38 -10.32
N GLY A 307 -16.19 -6.10 -9.66
CA GLY A 307 -16.36 -7.49 -9.25
C GLY A 307 -17.33 -7.67 -8.08
N GLU A 308 -17.58 -8.91 -7.74
CA GLU A 308 -18.37 -9.32 -6.58
C GLU A 308 -17.49 -9.94 -5.50
N THR A 309 -17.87 -9.74 -4.26
CA THR A 309 -17.19 -10.31 -3.09
C THR A 309 -17.08 -11.83 -3.18
N GLY A 310 -15.91 -12.37 -2.89
CA GLY A 310 -15.63 -13.81 -2.92
C GLY A 310 -15.55 -14.40 -4.33
N LYS A 311 -15.57 -13.56 -5.38
CA LYS A 311 -15.49 -14.01 -6.76
C LYS A 311 -14.26 -13.50 -7.49
N ILE A 312 -13.82 -14.26 -8.49
CA ILE A 312 -12.75 -13.90 -9.41
C ILE A 312 -13.38 -13.42 -10.70
N HIS A 313 -13.30 -12.12 -10.95
CA HIS A 313 -13.88 -11.46 -12.12
C HIS A 313 -12.82 -11.31 -13.21
N ILE A 314 -13.07 -11.89 -14.37
CA ILE A 314 -12.13 -11.91 -15.49
C ILE A 314 -12.76 -11.36 -16.77
N THR A 315 -11.95 -10.79 -17.65
CA THR A 315 -12.37 -10.41 -19.00
C THR A 315 -12.40 -11.61 -19.94
N GLU A 316 -13.20 -11.52 -21.03
CA GLU A 316 -13.19 -12.48 -22.14
C GLU A 316 -11.76 -12.78 -22.63
N LYS A 317 -10.93 -11.76 -22.75
CA LYS A 317 -9.55 -11.91 -23.17
C LYS A 317 -8.70 -12.79 -22.22
N THR A 318 -8.96 -12.75 -20.92
CA THR A 318 -8.34 -13.67 -19.97
C THR A 318 -8.92 -15.08 -20.11
N ALA A 319 -10.23 -15.17 -20.32
CA ALA A 319 -10.92 -16.44 -20.55
C ALA A 319 -10.38 -17.18 -21.79
N ASP A 320 -10.08 -16.45 -22.88
CA ASP A 320 -9.48 -17.00 -24.09
C ASP A 320 -8.13 -17.68 -23.82
N TYR A 321 -7.29 -17.06 -22.95
CA TYR A 321 -5.99 -17.64 -22.58
C TYR A 321 -6.09 -18.90 -21.69
N LEU A 322 -7.25 -19.15 -21.08
CA LEU A 322 -7.46 -20.39 -20.33
C LEU A 322 -7.75 -21.59 -21.23
N GLU A 323 -7.98 -21.37 -22.54
CA GLU A 323 -8.14 -22.42 -23.56
C GLU A 323 -9.16 -23.52 -23.15
N GLY A 324 -10.22 -23.13 -22.44
CA GLY A 324 -11.26 -24.06 -21.94
C GLY A 324 -10.90 -24.80 -20.65
N GLN A 325 -9.76 -24.52 -20.04
CA GLN A 325 -9.35 -25.10 -18.74
C GLN A 325 -10.05 -24.44 -17.53
N GLY A 326 -10.94 -23.49 -17.76
CA GLY A 326 -11.68 -22.80 -16.71
C GLY A 326 -13.18 -23.07 -16.79
N LYS A 327 -13.80 -23.37 -15.64
CA LYS A 327 -15.26 -23.33 -15.51
C LYS A 327 -15.67 -21.88 -15.29
N LEU A 328 -16.32 -21.29 -16.29
CA LEU A 328 -16.68 -19.87 -16.32
C LEU A 328 -18.19 -19.70 -16.26
N THR A 329 -18.64 -18.71 -15.49
CA THR A 329 -20.03 -18.24 -15.47
C THR A 329 -20.09 -16.85 -16.09
N PRO A 330 -20.87 -16.63 -17.17
CA PRO A 330 -21.03 -15.30 -17.75
C PRO A 330 -21.57 -14.32 -16.71
N ARG A 331 -20.87 -13.19 -16.52
CA ARG A 331 -21.37 -12.07 -15.73
C ARG A 331 -22.17 -11.09 -16.59
N GLY A 332 -21.87 -11.07 -17.89
CA GLY A 332 -22.42 -10.14 -18.86
C GLY A 332 -21.44 -9.00 -19.19
N ASP A 333 -21.96 -8.08 -19.97
CA ASP A 333 -21.19 -6.96 -20.47
C ASP A 333 -21.11 -5.83 -19.44
N ILE A 334 -19.93 -5.21 -19.33
CA ILE A 334 -19.70 -4.03 -18.49
C ILE A 334 -19.13 -2.90 -19.34
N ASP A 335 -19.64 -1.69 -19.09
CA ASP A 335 -19.09 -0.48 -19.70
C ASP A 335 -17.92 0.06 -18.88
N LEU A 336 -16.73 0.03 -19.47
CA LEU A 336 -15.55 0.63 -18.89
C LEU A 336 -15.38 2.07 -19.42
N LYS A 337 -15.40 3.05 -18.52
CA LYS A 337 -15.28 4.47 -18.86
C LYS A 337 -14.07 4.70 -19.80
N ASN A 338 -14.32 5.22 -20.99
CA ASN A 338 -13.36 5.46 -22.08
C ASN A 338 -12.70 4.19 -22.68
N LYS A 339 -13.26 2.99 -22.48
CA LYS A 339 -12.72 1.72 -22.98
C LYS A 339 -13.75 0.85 -23.68
N GLY A 340 -15.01 1.32 -23.76
CA GLY A 340 -16.12 0.58 -24.38
C GLY A 340 -16.65 -0.55 -23.50
N THR A 341 -17.48 -1.38 -24.13
CA THR A 341 -18.16 -2.51 -23.49
C THR A 341 -17.31 -3.77 -23.57
N TRP A 342 -17.22 -4.48 -22.47
CA TRP A 342 -16.39 -5.67 -22.31
C TRP A 342 -17.22 -6.84 -21.79
N SER A 343 -17.18 -7.98 -22.49
CA SER A 343 -17.76 -9.25 -22.00
C SER A 343 -16.90 -9.80 -20.88
N THR A 344 -17.54 -10.18 -19.78
CA THR A 344 -16.86 -10.60 -18.56
C THR A 344 -17.48 -11.87 -17.96
N PHE A 345 -16.65 -12.56 -17.16
CA PHE A 345 -16.99 -13.85 -16.57
C PHE A 345 -16.54 -13.89 -15.10
N PHE A 346 -17.21 -14.73 -14.32
CA PHE A 346 -16.67 -15.21 -13.06
C PHE A 346 -16.00 -16.57 -13.27
N LEU A 347 -14.77 -16.69 -12.78
CA LEU A 347 -14.05 -17.96 -12.76
C LEU A 347 -14.47 -18.76 -11.53
N GLU A 348 -15.11 -19.90 -11.76
CA GLU A 348 -15.60 -20.78 -10.70
C GLU A 348 -14.56 -21.84 -10.33
N ASP A 349 -13.89 -22.42 -11.35
CA ASP A 349 -12.90 -23.48 -11.15
C ASP A 349 -11.87 -23.52 -12.28
N LEU A 350 -10.72 -24.13 -12.00
CA LEU A 350 -9.68 -24.49 -12.98
C LEU A 350 -9.54 -26.00 -13.03
N SER A 351 -9.47 -26.55 -14.23
CA SER A 351 -9.30 -27.98 -14.49
C SER A 351 -7.83 -28.36 -14.64
#